data_6c010fe833263bb4d788bd7d3bddaa9b
#
_entry.id   6c010fe833263bb4d788bd7d3bddaa9b
#
_cell.length_a   1.000
_cell.length_b   1.000
_cell.length_c   1.000
_cell.angle_alpha   90.00
_cell.angle_beta   90.00
_cell.angle_gamma   90.00
#
_symmetry.space_group_name_H-M   'P 1'
#
loop_
_entity.id
_entity.type
_entity.pdbx_description
1 polymer ?
#
loop_
_entity_poly.entity_id
_entity_poly.type
_entity_poly.pdbx_seq_one_letter_code
_entity_poly.pdbx_strand_id
1 'polypeptide(L)'
;GAGHHFPTYVTPRAVAEIWQEDAAGSALASTRAELVLQRQVPLDLSREISDTRIPADGEALLDYARARHPRAAVLRLRLRIEPDAFYADLYRSLLEEDGAGRGRAMIRAALGRAEASAFVAWEARKPLPAP
;
A
#
# COMPACT_ATOMS: atom_id res chain seq x y z
N GLY A 1 18.66 -8.65 -10.52
CA GLY A 1 17.43 -8.96 -9.86
C GLY A 1 17.66 -9.53 -8.47
N ALA A 2 16.72 -9.35 -7.56
CA ALA A 2 16.72 -10.06 -6.29
C ALA A 2 16.31 -11.51 -6.56
N GLY A 3 17.04 -12.49 -6.05
CA GLY A 3 16.75 -13.92 -6.25
C GLY A 3 15.47 -14.41 -5.56
N HIS A 4 14.52 -13.55 -5.28
CA HIS A 4 13.27 -13.84 -4.59
C HIS A 4 12.15 -12.88 -5.02
N HIS A 5 10.90 -13.24 -4.71
CA HIS A 5 9.73 -12.36 -4.93
C HIS A 5 9.84 -11.05 -4.12
N PHE A 6 9.24 -9.98 -4.66
CA PHE A 6 9.10 -8.71 -3.93
C PHE A 6 7.61 -8.32 -3.79
N PRO A 7 7.14 -8.05 -2.56
CA PRO A 7 7.79 -8.29 -1.27
C PRO A 7 8.00 -9.79 -0.98
N THR A 8 8.92 -10.13 -0.04
CA THR A 8 9.42 -11.51 0.08
C THR A 8 8.42 -12.48 0.72
N TYR A 9 7.73 -12.07 1.78
CA TYR A 9 6.87 -12.93 2.61
C TYR A 9 5.40 -12.56 2.49
N VAL A 10 4.55 -13.16 3.34
CA VAL A 10 3.12 -12.85 3.45
C VAL A 10 2.84 -11.62 4.32
N THR A 11 3.80 -11.23 5.18
CA THR A 11 3.61 -10.13 6.12
C THR A 11 3.66 -8.75 5.49
N PRO A 12 4.59 -8.45 4.56
CA PRO A 12 4.68 -7.13 3.98
C PRO A 12 3.73 -6.92 2.79
N ARG A 13 3.34 -5.67 2.62
CA ARG A 13 2.67 -5.15 1.44
C ARG A 13 3.46 -3.98 0.88
N ALA A 14 3.62 -3.93 -0.43
CA ALA A 14 4.15 -2.77 -1.12
C ALA A 14 3.03 -2.15 -1.97
N VAL A 15 2.91 -0.82 -1.93
CA VAL A 15 1.88 -0.08 -2.66
C VAL A 15 2.57 0.96 -3.54
N ALA A 16 2.49 0.77 -4.85
CA ALA A 16 2.87 1.78 -5.83
C ALA A 16 1.66 2.67 -6.09
N GLU A 17 1.82 3.98 -5.94
CA GLU A 17 0.75 4.96 -6.02
C GLU A 17 1.12 6.05 -7.02
N ILE A 18 0.12 6.54 -7.75
CA ILE A 18 0.26 7.68 -8.65
C ILE A 18 -0.99 8.55 -8.56
N TRP A 19 -0.83 9.87 -8.45
CA TRP A 19 -1.93 10.83 -8.41
C TRP A 19 -1.47 12.19 -8.91
N GLN A 20 -2.45 13.05 -9.17
CA GLN A 20 -2.20 14.44 -9.53
C GLN A 20 -2.31 15.34 -8.29
N GLU A 21 -1.46 16.35 -8.25
CA GLU A 21 -1.46 17.41 -7.23
C GLU A 21 -1.70 18.77 -7.91
N ASP A 22 -2.35 19.67 -7.20
CA ASP A 22 -2.47 21.06 -7.63
C ASP A 22 -1.18 21.86 -7.35
N ALA A 23 -1.15 23.12 -7.74
CA ALA A 23 0.02 23.99 -7.56
C ALA A 23 0.39 24.21 -6.09
N ALA A 24 -0.56 24.04 -5.15
CA ALA A 24 -0.32 24.12 -3.71
C ALA A 24 0.18 22.80 -3.11
N GLY A 25 0.28 21.72 -3.91
CA GLY A 25 0.68 20.40 -3.47
C GLY A 25 -0.45 19.56 -2.86
N SER A 26 -1.70 19.99 -3.01
CA SER A 26 -2.85 19.24 -2.52
C SER A 26 -3.19 18.09 -3.48
N ALA A 27 -3.34 16.88 -2.92
CA ALA A 27 -3.70 15.71 -3.70
C ALA A 27 -5.12 15.81 -4.26
N LEU A 28 -5.28 15.49 -5.53
CA LEU A 28 -6.56 15.43 -6.23
C LEU A 28 -7.07 13.99 -6.20
N ALA A 29 -7.81 13.63 -5.14
CA ALA A 29 -8.15 12.24 -4.79
C ALA A 29 -8.78 11.42 -5.93
N SER A 30 -9.63 12.04 -6.75
CA SER A 30 -10.27 11.39 -7.91
C SER A 30 -9.28 10.92 -9.00
N THR A 31 -8.04 11.37 -8.93
CA THR A 31 -6.99 11.05 -9.92
C THR A 31 -6.07 9.91 -9.49
N ARG A 32 -6.26 9.36 -8.28
CA ARG A 32 -5.38 8.33 -7.74
C ARG A 32 -5.55 7.00 -8.45
N ALA A 33 -4.44 6.35 -8.70
CA ALA A 33 -4.35 4.94 -9.05
C ALA A 33 -3.28 4.28 -8.17
N GLU A 34 -3.46 2.98 -7.92
CA GLU A 34 -2.52 2.20 -7.11
C GLU A 34 -2.38 0.79 -7.64
N LEU A 35 -1.21 0.20 -7.39
CA LEU A 35 -0.91 -1.20 -7.59
C LEU A 35 -0.42 -1.77 -6.26
N VAL A 36 -1.14 -2.77 -5.75
CA VAL A 36 -0.81 -3.44 -4.50
C VAL A 36 -0.06 -4.73 -4.80
N LEU A 37 1.12 -4.86 -4.23
CA LEU A 37 1.99 -6.03 -4.34
C LEU A 37 2.01 -6.72 -2.98
N GLN A 38 1.42 -7.91 -2.91
CA GLN A 38 1.36 -8.71 -1.69
C GLN A 38 1.06 -10.17 -2.01
N ARG A 39 1.37 -11.06 -1.09
CA ARG A 39 0.78 -12.40 -1.06
C ARG A 39 -0.33 -12.42 -0.03
N GLN A 40 -1.54 -12.60 -0.48
CA GLN A 40 -2.72 -12.59 0.39
C GLN A 40 -3.10 -14.02 0.78
N VAL A 41 -3.17 -14.24 2.08
CA VAL A 41 -3.60 -15.50 2.70
C VAL A 41 -4.66 -15.19 3.76
N PRO A 42 -5.58 -16.12 4.08
CA PRO A 42 -6.49 -15.94 5.20
C PRO A 42 -5.72 -15.99 6.53
N LEU A 43 -6.35 -15.57 7.62
CA LEU A 43 -5.70 -15.50 8.94
C LEU A 43 -5.27 -16.86 9.48
N ASP A 44 -5.94 -17.94 9.08
CA ASP A 44 -5.59 -19.32 9.41
C ASP A 44 -4.49 -19.91 8.52
N LEU A 45 -3.99 -19.15 7.54
CA LEU A 45 -2.96 -19.54 6.58
C LEU A 45 -3.29 -20.79 5.76
N SER A 46 -4.56 -21.18 5.68
CA SER A 46 -5.00 -22.46 5.10
C SER A 46 -4.81 -22.55 3.59
N ARG A 47 -4.77 -21.41 2.88
CA ARG A 47 -4.64 -21.34 1.42
C ARG A 47 -4.08 -20.01 0.95
N GLU A 48 -3.69 -19.94 -0.29
CA GLU A 48 -3.43 -18.67 -0.97
C GLU A 48 -4.74 -18.11 -1.54
N ILE A 49 -4.99 -16.82 -1.30
CA ILE A 49 -6.12 -16.09 -1.89
C ILE A 49 -5.66 -15.45 -3.20
N SER A 50 -4.52 -14.76 -3.17
CA SER A 50 -3.90 -14.14 -4.34
C SER A 50 -2.41 -13.90 -4.11
N ASP A 51 -1.66 -13.82 -5.19
CA ASP A 51 -0.25 -13.43 -5.19
C ASP A 51 0.01 -12.43 -6.30
N THR A 52 0.20 -11.16 -5.94
CA THR A 52 0.51 -10.04 -6.85
C THR A 52 1.96 -9.58 -6.69
N ARG A 53 2.79 -10.31 -5.95
CA ARG A 53 4.22 -10.00 -5.78
C ARG A 53 4.96 -10.08 -7.11
N ILE A 54 5.98 -9.27 -7.24
CA ILE A 54 6.87 -9.34 -8.41
C ILE A 54 7.75 -10.58 -8.24
N PRO A 55 7.74 -11.54 -9.18
CA PRO A 55 8.63 -12.70 -9.13
C PRO A 55 10.11 -12.30 -9.29
N ALA A 56 11.03 -13.20 -8.93
CA ALA A 56 12.44 -13.02 -9.25
C ALA A 56 12.58 -12.78 -10.76
N ASP A 57 13.39 -11.80 -11.14
CA ASP A 57 13.59 -11.40 -12.55
C ASP A 57 12.34 -10.89 -13.29
N GLY A 58 11.24 -10.65 -12.57
CA GLY A 58 10.01 -10.08 -13.09
C GLY A 58 9.92 -8.56 -12.95
N GLU A 59 8.83 -8.02 -13.49
CA GLU A 59 8.47 -6.61 -13.35
C GLU A 59 6.97 -6.46 -13.07
N ALA A 60 6.58 -5.31 -12.53
CA ALA A 60 5.18 -4.92 -12.40
C ALA A 60 5.00 -3.52 -12.99
N LEU A 61 3.90 -3.33 -13.69
CA LEU A 61 3.57 -2.07 -14.33
C LEU A 61 2.30 -1.49 -13.69
N LEU A 62 2.35 -0.21 -13.34
CA LEU A 62 1.20 0.57 -12.95
C LEU A 62 0.81 1.50 -14.10
N ASP A 63 -0.18 1.11 -14.89
CA ASP A 63 -0.74 1.95 -15.95
C ASP A 63 -1.58 3.08 -15.35
N TYR A 64 -1.24 4.31 -15.73
CA TYR A 64 -1.95 5.50 -15.28
C TYR A 64 -2.74 6.14 -16.42
N ALA A 65 -4.01 5.77 -16.55
CA ALA A 65 -4.93 6.29 -17.56
C ALA A 65 -6.04 7.13 -16.90
N ARG A 66 -5.67 8.23 -16.25
CA ARG A 66 -6.62 9.20 -15.67
C ARG A 66 -6.59 10.49 -16.45
N ALA A 67 -7.76 11.03 -16.74
CA ALA A 67 -7.88 12.37 -17.33
C ALA A 67 -7.15 13.40 -16.46
N ARG A 68 -6.55 14.38 -17.10
CA ARG A 68 -5.92 15.49 -16.39
C ARG A 68 -7.00 16.31 -15.68
N HIS A 69 -6.84 16.46 -14.37
CA HIS A 69 -7.71 17.34 -13.60
C HIS A 69 -7.40 18.82 -13.94
N PRO A 70 -8.40 19.71 -14.05
CA PRO A 70 -8.17 21.13 -14.43
C PRO A 70 -7.18 21.88 -13.54
N ARG A 71 -7.09 21.54 -12.26
CA ARG A 71 -6.13 22.12 -11.31
C ARG A 71 -4.80 21.40 -11.23
N ALA A 72 -4.59 20.33 -12.00
CA ALA A 72 -3.38 19.52 -11.89
C ALA A 72 -2.16 20.26 -12.41
N ALA A 73 -1.14 20.37 -11.57
CA ALA A 73 0.16 20.96 -11.85
C ALA A 73 1.30 19.96 -11.80
N VAL A 74 1.15 18.87 -11.01
CA VAL A 74 2.20 17.89 -10.74
C VAL A 74 1.60 16.49 -10.75
N LEU A 75 2.35 15.54 -11.31
CA LEU A 75 2.13 14.10 -11.11
C LEU A 75 3.04 13.63 -9.97
N ARG A 76 2.44 13.00 -8.96
CA ARG A 76 3.15 12.42 -7.82
C ARG A 76 3.19 10.91 -7.97
N LEU A 77 4.36 10.32 -7.74
CA LEU A 77 4.57 8.88 -7.71
C LEU A 77 5.16 8.51 -6.36
N ARG A 78 4.74 7.38 -5.79
CA ARG A 78 5.23 6.90 -4.49
C ARG A 78 5.22 5.39 -4.43
N LEU A 79 6.27 4.83 -3.86
CA LEU A 79 6.31 3.43 -3.40
C LEU A 79 6.32 3.43 -1.87
N ARG A 80 5.26 2.91 -1.28
CA ARG A 80 5.10 2.77 0.17
C ARG A 80 5.21 1.31 0.54
N ILE A 81 5.95 1.03 1.62
CA ILE A 81 6.11 -0.31 2.18
C ILE A 81 5.41 -0.36 3.53
N GLU A 82 4.64 -1.39 3.75
CA GLU A 82 3.96 -1.73 5.00
C GLU A 82 4.48 -3.08 5.48
N PRO A 83 5.55 -3.11 6.29
CA PRO A 83 6.20 -4.36 6.69
C PRO A 83 5.29 -5.31 7.45
N ASP A 84 4.38 -4.76 8.25
CA ASP A 84 3.49 -5.50 9.15
C ASP A 84 2.02 -5.49 8.68
N ALA A 85 1.78 -5.37 7.35
CA ALA A 85 0.43 -5.26 6.80
C ALA A 85 -0.48 -6.43 7.22
N PHE A 86 0.01 -7.67 7.17
CA PHE A 86 -0.74 -8.85 7.60
C PHE A 86 -1.17 -8.76 9.07
N TYR A 87 -0.27 -8.33 9.94
CA TYR A 87 -0.58 -8.16 11.36
C TYR A 87 -1.53 -7.00 11.61
N ALA A 88 -1.41 -5.90 10.87
CA ALA A 88 -2.36 -4.80 10.96
C ALA A 88 -3.78 -5.26 10.58
N ASP A 89 -3.91 -6.02 9.50
CA ASP A 89 -5.20 -6.58 9.06
C ASP A 89 -5.75 -7.59 10.09
N LEU A 90 -4.91 -8.46 10.67
CA LEU A 90 -5.27 -9.34 11.77
C LEU A 90 -5.80 -8.58 12.99
N TYR A 91 -5.08 -7.55 13.44
CA TYR A 91 -5.50 -6.78 14.62
C TYR A 91 -6.78 -5.98 14.37
N ARG A 92 -7.03 -5.48 13.16
CA ARG A 92 -8.31 -4.86 12.81
C ARG A 92 -9.46 -5.86 12.90
N SER A 93 -9.29 -7.05 12.31
CA SER A 93 -10.29 -8.13 12.39
C SER A 93 -10.62 -8.51 13.83
N LEU A 94 -9.59 -8.70 14.68
CA LEU A 94 -9.80 -9.00 16.10
C LEU A 94 -10.50 -7.87 16.87
N LEU A 95 -10.32 -6.62 16.47
CA LEU A 95 -11.01 -5.47 17.08
C LEU A 95 -12.47 -5.33 16.64
N GLU A 96 -12.80 -5.86 15.47
CA GLU A 96 -14.18 -5.91 14.95
C GLU A 96 -15.01 -7.01 15.61
N GLU A 97 -14.36 -8.10 16.05
CA GLU A 97 -15.00 -9.17 16.79
C GLU A 97 -15.33 -8.72 18.22
N ASP A 98 -16.56 -8.96 18.69
CA ASP A 98 -17.03 -8.56 20.04
C ASP A 98 -16.26 -9.29 21.18
N GLY A 99 -15.45 -10.30 20.86
CA GLY A 99 -14.71 -11.12 21.81
C GLY A 99 -13.42 -10.53 22.37
N ALA A 100 -12.97 -9.38 21.90
CA ALA A 100 -11.64 -8.81 22.26
C ALA A 100 -11.53 -8.27 23.71
N GLY A 101 -12.59 -8.25 24.49
CA GLY A 101 -12.69 -8.02 25.95
C GLY A 101 -11.51 -7.29 26.60
N ARG A 102 -10.86 -7.97 27.55
CA ARG A 102 -9.72 -7.41 28.32
C ARG A 102 -8.47 -7.17 27.49
N GLY A 103 -8.29 -7.85 26.36
CA GLY A 103 -7.14 -7.68 25.44
C GLY A 103 -7.25 -6.50 24.48
N ARG A 104 -8.40 -5.84 24.38
CA ARG A 104 -8.68 -4.82 23.35
C ARG A 104 -7.68 -3.65 23.35
N ALA A 105 -7.24 -3.19 24.50
CA ALA A 105 -6.23 -2.14 24.61
C ALA A 105 -4.86 -2.59 24.07
N MET A 106 -4.47 -3.84 24.35
CA MET A 106 -3.21 -4.41 23.85
C MET A 106 -3.26 -4.59 22.34
N ILE A 107 -4.38 -5.07 21.78
CA ILE A 107 -4.59 -5.24 20.34
C ILE A 107 -4.53 -3.87 19.64
N ARG A 108 -5.17 -2.83 20.17
CA ARG A 108 -5.06 -1.46 19.64
C ARG A 108 -3.63 -0.94 19.64
N ALA A 109 -2.88 -1.17 20.71
CA ALA A 109 -1.48 -0.77 20.78
C ALA A 109 -0.60 -1.53 19.77
N ALA A 110 -0.89 -2.82 19.56
CA ALA A 110 -0.22 -3.63 18.55
C ALA A 110 -0.54 -3.17 17.14
N LEU A 111 -1.82 -2.86 16.84
CA LEU A 111 -2.25 -2.26 15.58
C LEU A 111 -1.51 -0.95 15.30
N GLY A 112 -1.47 -0.05 16.29
CA GLY A 112 -0.76 1.23 16.13
C GLY A 112 0.73 1.06 15.81
N ARG A 113 1.41 0.07 16.40
CA ARG A 113 2.81 -0.24 16.06
C ARG A 113 2.94 -0.80 14.64
N ALA A 114 2.06 -1.71 14.24
CA ALA A 114 2.06 -2.30 12.91
C ALA A 114 1.82 -1.25 11.83
N GLU A 115 0.88 -0.32 12.06
CA GLU A 115 0.63 0.80 11.14
C GLU A 115 1.79 1.79 11.09
N ALA A 116 2.42 2.07 12.23
CA ALA A 116 3.56 2.98 12.33
C ALA A 116 4.84 2.42 11.70
N SER A 117 4.92 1.12 11.40
CA SER A 117 6.05 0.51 10.69
C SER A 117 6.10 0.88 9.20
N ALA A 118 5.01 1.43 8.65
CA ALA A 118 4.93 1.82 7.25
C ALA A 118 5.88 2.99 6.93
N PHE A 119 6.51 2.92 5.76
CA PHE A 119 7.42 3.97 5.30
C PHE A 119 7.34 4.15 3.78
N VAL A 120 7.78 5.32 3.32
CA VAL A 120 7.96 5.63 1.89
C VAL A 120 9.36 5.20 1.47
N ALA A 121 9.45 4.18 0.62
CA ALA A 121 10.72 3.67 0.11
C ALA A 121 11.25 4.52 -1.05
N TRP A 122 10.36 5.10 -1.84
CA TRP A 122 10.71 5.94 -2.97
C TRP A 122 9.55 6.88 -3.32
N GLU A 123 9.89 8.07 -3.78
CA GLU A 123 8.91 9.01 -4.34
C GLU A 123 9.51 9.90 -5.42
N ALA A 124 8.66 10.35 -6.32
CA ALA A 124 9.02 11.33 -7.35
C ALA A 124 7.89 12.30 -7.62
N ARG A 125 8.25 13.47 -8.13
CA ARG A 125 7.33 14.50 -8.62
C ARG A 125 7.69 14.84 -10.04
N LYS A 126 6.70 14.86 -10.92
CA LYS A 126 6.86 15.25 -12.32
C LYS A 126 5.94 16.43 -12.62
N PRO A 127 6.46 17.61 -12.92
CA PRO A 127 5.64 18.73 -13.37
C PRO A 127 4.83 18.33 -14.61
N LEU A 128 3.57 18.72 -14.65
CA LEU A 128 2.75 18.59 -15.84
C LEU A 128 2.94 19.84 -16.72
N PRO A 129 2.97 19.68 -18.05
CA PRO A 129 3.06 20.83 -18.94
C PRO A 129 1.90 21.81 -18.68
N ALA A 130 2.06 23.06 -19.02
CA ALA A 130 0.95 24.02 -19.00
C ALA A 130 -0.20 23.50 -19.88
N PRO A 131 -1.45 23.78 -19.54
CA PRO A 131 -2.61 23.40 -20.36
C PRO A 131 -2.61 24.09 -21.71
#